data_b695f9f180dd73586c557ed484271840
#
_entry.id   b695f9f180dd73586c557ed484271840
#
_cell.length_a   1.000
_cell.length_b   1.000
_cell.length_c   1.000
_cell.angle_alpha   90.00
_cell.angle_beta   90.00
_cell.angle_gamma   90.00
#
_symmetry.space_group_name_H-M   'P 1'
#
loop_
_entity.id
_entity.type
_entity.pdbx_description
1 polymer ?
#
loop_
_entity_poly.entity_id
_entity_poly.type
_entity_poly.pdbx_seq_one_letter_code
_entity_poly.pdbx_strand_id
1 'polypeptide(L)'
;LIPKSLVVQSPHLRVAFFTMLAVAAMAGTLNGAVALGEWVAHAAPVSSPTPAIVPTEPTAEEGAEAAPPPPAYQFDAPLPGRVVNSPFGLRQLPWEENGRLHQGVDIAAPSGAAVKVAADGVVKATGLSPTYGRYVQVMHKGGLTTMYAHLAGPAKGVKRGVYLRRGETVAYVGNSGRSTGSHLHFEIRNGEKALNPSFFLGRSFAEADDLPLKAASRVGKKVHLATVSKWPKGVTKAGKDGITVTRVKGGRVRATIPVVGGSIPSVAG
;
A
#
# COMPACT_ATOMS: atom_id res chain seq x y z
N LEU A 1 2.90 49.74 -35.14
CA LEU A 1 1.49 49.63 -34.79
C LEU A 1 1.32 48.40 -33.92
N ILE A 2 1.25 48.59 -32.59
CA ILE A 2 1.05 47.58 -31.57
C ILE A 2 -0.41 47.71 -31.08
N PRO A 3 -1.22 46.68 -31.01
CA PRO A 3 -2.47 46.76 -30.30
C PRO A 3 -2.35 46.26 -28.86
N LYS A 4 -3.04 46.95 -28.02
CA LYS A 4 -3.12 47.03 -26.58
C LYS A 4 -3.52 45.73 -25.89
N SER A 5 -2.90 45.51 -24.73
CA SER A 5 -3.25 44.58 -23.65
C SER A 5 -4.72 44.62 -23.25
N LEU A 6 -5.32 43.45 -23.11
CA LEU A 6 -6.58 43.24 -22.41
C LEU A 6 -6.28 42.71 -20.99
N VAL A 7 -6.46 43.60 -20.02
CA VAL A 7 -6.42 43.26 -18.60
C VAL A 7 -7.80 42.72 -18.22
N VAL A 8 -7.88 41.46 -17.85
CA VAL A 8 -9.10 40.88 -17.27
C VAL A 8 -8.98 40.99 -15.74
N GLN A 9 -9.79 41.84 -15.16
CA GLN A 9 -9.97 41.98 -13.72
C GLN A 9 -10.83 40.83 -13.19
N SER A 10 -10.35 40.15 -12.16
CA SER A 10 -11.11 39.12 -11.42
C SER A 10 -12.04 39.79 -10.41
N PRO A 11 -13.29 39.40 -10.31
CA PRO A 11 -14.17 39.86 -9.22
C PRO A 11 -13.96 39.02 -7.96
N HIS A 12 -13.73 39.70 -6.84
CA HIS A 12 -13.71 39.15 -5.50
C HIS A 12 -15.06 38.53 -5.13
N LEU A 13 -15.08 37.24 -4.84
CA LEU A 13 -16.24 36.60 -4.23
C LEU A 13 -16.06 36.59 -2.70
N ARG A 14 -16.86 37.40 -2.03
CA ARG A 14 -16.98 37.45 -0.57
C ARG A 14 -17.75 36.22 -0.09
N VAL A 15 -17.12 35.40 0.75
CA VAL A 15 -17.79 34.32 1.48
C VAL A 15 -18.31 34.91 2.78
N ALA A 16 -19.63 34.89 2.94
CA ALA A 16 -20.31 35.26 4.14
C ALA A 16 -20.29 34.13 5.16
N PHE A 17 -19.86 34.44 6.37
CA PHE A 17 -19.95 33.58 7.55
C PHE A 17 -21.43 33.56 8.00
N PHE A 18 -22.02 32.38 8.08
CA PHE A 18 -23.25 32.16 8.86
C PHE A 18 -22.88 31.34 10.10
N THR A 19 -22.85 32.05 11.23
CA THR A 19 -22.95 31.47 12.57
C THR A 19 -24.40 31.19 12.85
N MET A 20 -24.78 29.96 13.12
CA MET A 20 -26.08 29.65 13.73
C MET A 20 -25.87 28.88 15.03
N LEU A 21 -26.06 29.62 16.12
CA LEU A 21 -26.15 29.17 17.49
C LEU A 21 -27.59 28.64 17.70
N ALA A 22 -27.76 27.37 18.04
CA ALA A 22 -29.02 26.85 18.51
C ALA A 22 -28.83 26.19 19.87
N VAL A 23 -29.20 26.93 20.93
CA VAL A 23 -29.40 26.41 22.28
C VAL A 23 -30.83 25.91 22.35
N ALA A 24 -31.07 24.66 22.69
CA ALA A 24 -32.36 24.15 23.11
C ALA A 24 -32.17 23.43 24.45
N ALA A 25 -32.55 24.14 25.52
CA ALA A 25 -32.80 23.60 26.83
C ALA A 25 -34.23 22.96 26.82
N MET A 26 -34.31 21.70 27.26
CA MET A 26 -35.60 21.13 27.66
C MET A 26 -35.41 20.48 29.03
N ALA A 27 -35.99 21.16 30.02
CA ALA A 27 -36.27 20.63 31.35
C ALA A 27 -37.48 19.67 31.25
N GLY A 28 -37.36 18.51 31.80
CA GLY A 28 -38.47 17.55 31.96
C GLY A 28 -38.46 17.00 33.38
N THR A 29 -39.50 17.31 34.09
CA THR A 29 -39.78 17.15 35.50
C THR A 29 -39.92 15.72 36.02
N LEU A 30 -39.41 15.58 37.23
CA LEU A 30 -39.70 14.56 38.29
C LEU A 30 -41.14 14.05 38.30
N ASN A 31 -41.31 12.75 38.54
CA ASN A 31 -42.16 12.18 39.60
C ASN A 31 -42.06 10.65 39.61
N GLY A 32 -41.82 10.05 40.78
CA GLY A 32 -41.89 8.58 40.96
C GLY A 32 -41.34 8.10 42.28
N ALA A 33 -42.15 8.32 43.30
CA ALA A 33 -42.41 7.54 44.55
C ALA A 33 -41.27 6.67 45.17
N VAL A 34 -40.97 7.07 46.38
CA VAL A 34 -40.21 6.33 47.42
C VAL A 34 -41.03 5.12 47.90
N ALA A 35 -40.47 3.94 47.85
CA ALA A 35 -40.93 2.79 48.63
C ALA A 35 -39.86 2.42 49.65
N LEU A 36 -40.10 2.80 50.92
CA LEU A 36 -39.39 2.34 52.09
C LEU A 36 -39.79 0.89 52.39
N GLY A 37 -38.90 -0.04 52.18
CA GLY A 37 -38.99 -1.42 52.63
C GLY A 37 -38.06 -1.64 53.82
N GLU A 38 -38.66 -1.76 55.04
CA GLU A 38 -37.98 -2.15 56.27
C GLU A 38 -37.40 -3.58 56.13
N TRP A 39 -36.09 -3.73 56.29
CA TRP A 39 -35.47 -5.02 56.47
C TRP A 39 -35.14 -5.21 57.96
N VAL A 40 -35.89 -6.15 58.59
CA VAL A 40 -35.68 -6.64 59.93
C VAL A 40 -34.39 -7.39 60.01
N ALA A 41 -33.50 -6.96 60.91
CA ALA A 41 -32.26 -7.63 61.22
C ALA A 41 -32.53 -8.93 61.99
N HIS A 42 -32.23 -10.08 61.36
CA HIS A 42 -32.10 -11.36 62.08
C HIS A 42 -30.61 -11.55 62.37
N ALA A 43 -30.30 -11.47 63.65
CA ALA A 43 -29.01 -11.87 64.23
C ALA A 43 -28.80 -13.39 64.12
N ALA A 44 -27.82 -13.83 63.38
CA ALA A 44 -27.35 -15.18 63.29
C ALA A 44 -26.15 -15.37 64.28
N PRO A 45 -25.99 -16.58 64.90
CA PRO A 45 -25.06 -16.80 66.00
C PRO A 45 -23.60 -16.77 65.56
N VAL A 46 -22.78 -16.23 66.47
CA VAL A 46 -21.32 -16.10 66.34
C VAL A 46 -20.67 -17.49 66.33
N SER A 47 -20.12 -17.91 65.20
CA SER A 47 -19.25 -19.11 65.15
C SER A 47 -17.80 -18.69 65.41
N SER A 48 -17.12 -19.45 66.20
CA SER A 48 -15.72 -19.27 66.62
C SER A 48 -14.73 -19.18 65.48
N PRO A 49 -13.63 -18.44 65.62
CA PRO A 49 -12.67 -18.29 64.56
C PRO A 49 -11.86 -19.54 64.29
N THR A 50 -11.99 -20.10 63.11
CA THR A 50 -11.06 -21.07 62.54
C THR A 50 -9.72 -20.38 62.29
N PRO A 51 -8.55 -20.96 62.59
CA PRO A 51 -7.27 -20.35 62.36
C PRO A 51 -7.08 -20.10 60.85
N ALA A 52 -6.80 -18.84 60.51
CA ALA A 52 -6.50 -18.42 59.18
C ALA A 52 -5.25 -19.18 58.68
N ILE A 53 -5.44 -19.98 57.62
CA ILE A 53 -4.35 -20.45 56.78
C ILE A 53 -3.85 -19.19 56.05
N VAL A 54 -2.65 -18.75 56.42
CA VAL A 54 -1.92 -17.71 55.70
C VAL A 54 -1.70 -18.22 54.26
N PRO A 55 -2.23 -17.59 53.21
CA PRO A 55 -1.83 -17.96 51.89
C PRO A 55 -0.34 -17.61 51.74
N THR A 56 0.48 -18.63 51.57
CA THR A 56 1.85 -18.44 51.11
C THR A 56 1.77 -17.69 49.77
N GLU A 57 2.25 -16.45 49.75
CA GLU A 57 2.42 -15.72 48.50
C GLU A 57 3.20 -16.63 47.55
N PRO A 58 2.71 -16.82 46.31
CA PRO A 58 3.53 -17.49 45.31
C PRO A 58 4.80 -16.65 45.10
N THR A 59 5.92 -17.25 45.46
CA THR A 59 7.26 -16.76 45.16
C THR A 59 7.23 -16.29 43.72
N ALA A 60 7.51 -15.01 43.51
CA ALA A 60 7.65 -14.44 42.20
C ALA A 60 8.61 -15.34 41.40
N GLU A 61 8.11 -15.91 40.31
CA GLU A 61 8.96 -16.59 39.35
C GLU A 61 9.90 -15.54 38.75
N GLU A 62 11.10 -15.53 39.30
CA GLU A 62 12.25 -14.80 38.82
C GLU A 62 12.63 -15.41 37.47
N GLY A 63 12.39 -14.68 36.35
CA GLY A 63 13.00 -15.01 35.11
C GLY A 63 12.12 -15.25 33.87
N ALA A 64 10.92 -14.70 33.79
CA ALA A 64 10.31 -14.53 32.47
C ALA A 64 11.01 -13.36 31.80
N GLU A 65 12.06 -13.63 31.03
CA GLU A 65 12.69 -12.66 30.14
C GLU A 65 11.57 -12.07 29.26
N ALA A 66 11.29 -10.79 29.44
CA ALA A 66 10.23 -10.11 28.72
C ALA A 66 10.46 -10.29 27.22
N ALA A 67 9.47 -10.84 26.52
CA ALA A 67 9.54 -11.03 25.08
C ALA A 67 10.00 -9.71 24.42
N PRO A 68 10.93 -9.76 23.47
CA PRO A 68 11.43 -8.55 22.83
C PRO A 68 10.26 -7.76 22.26
N PRO A 69 10.30 -6.41 22.33
CA PRO A 69 9.22 -5.59 21.83
C PRO A 69 8.99 -5.89 20.35
N PRO A 70 7.74 -5.82 19.86
CA PRO A 70 7.44 -6.12 18.47
C PRO A 70 8.23 -5.17 17.56
N PRO A 71 8.72 -5.65 16.39
CA PRO A 71 9.55 -4.86 15.50
C PRO A 71 8.80 -3.59 15.04
N ALA A 72 9.50 -2.45 15.03
CA ALA A 72 8.92 -1.17 14.70
C ALA A 72 8.50 -1.07 13.22
N TYR A 73 9.12 -1.86 12.35
CA TYR A 73 8.85 -1.92 10.92
C TYR A 73 8.74 -3.37 10.48
N GLN A 74 7.61 -3.72 9.89
CA GLN A 74 7.38 -5.06 9.33
C GLN A 74 6.61 -4.93 8.02
N PHE A 75 7.12 -5.63 6.98
CA PHE A 75 6.52 -5.62 5.65
C PHE A 75 6.19 -7.05 5.22
N ASP A 76 4.91 -7.36 5.11
CA ASP A 76 4.43 -8.65 4.63
C ASP A 76 4.20 -8.63 3.12
N ALA A 77 4.16 -9.81 2.51
CA ALA A 77 3.82 -9.94 1.10
C ALA A 77 2.37 -9.48 0.84
N PRO A 78 2.15 -8.57 -0.13
CA PRO A 78 0.81 -8.05 -0.43
C PRO A 78 -0.11 -9.10 -1.07
N LEU A 79 0.46 -10.17 -1.63
CA LEU A 79 -0.24 -11.34 -2.14
C LEU A 79 0.42 -12.60 -1.54
N PRO A 80 -0.03 -13.05 -0.34
CA PRO A 80 0.54 -14.23 0.32
C PRO A 80 0.49 -15.46 -0.58
N GLY A 81 1.56 -16.27 -0.56
CA GLY A 81 1.67 -17.50 -1.36
C GLY A 81 1.89 -17.28 -2.87
N ARG A 82 2.06 -16.02 -3.32
CA ARG A 82 2.38 -15.70 -4.72
C ARG A 82 3.85 -15.33 -4.86
N VAL A 83 4.40 -15.60 -6.05
CA VAL A 83 5.79 -15.29 -6.39
C VAL A 83 5.88 -14.02 -7.22
N VAL A 84 7.02 -13.34 -7.12
CA VAL A 84 7.35 -12.18 -7.96
C VAL A 84 7.70 -12.68 -9.36
N ASN A 85 6.93 -12.25 -10.36
CA ASN A 85 7.13 -12.62 -11.76
C ASN A 85 8.04 -11.64 -12.51
N SER A 86 8.03 -10.37 -12.11
CA SER A 86 8.93 -9.36 -12.68
C SER A 86 9.56 -8.55 -11.55
N PRO A 87 10.90 -8.63 -11.39
CA PRO A 87 11.61 -7.97 -10.31
C PRO A 87 11.79 -6.47 -10.56
N PHE A 88 12.14 -5.75 -9.49
CA PHE A 88 12.63 -4.37 -9.53
C PHE A 88 13.94 -4.28 -10.35
N GLY A 89 14.10 -3.18 -11.07
CA GLY A 89 15.34 -2.89 -11.80
C GLY A 89 15.12 -2.61 -13.28
N LEU A 90 16.20 -2.63 -14.06
CA LEU A 90 16.12 -2.37 -15.50
C LEU A 90 15.36 -3.50 -16.19
N ARG A 91 14.27 -3.16 -16.86
CA ARG A 91 13.40 -4.08 -17.58
C ARG A 91 13.16 -3.57 -19.00
N GLN A 92 13.08 -4.48 -19.94
CA GLN A 92 12.71 -4.22 -21.32
C GLN A 92 11.53 -5.11 -21.71
N LEU A 93 10.48 -4.51 -22.26
CA LEU A 93 9.40 -5.27 -22.88
C LEU A 93 9.84 -5.74 -24.28
N PRO A 94 9.31 -6.88 -24.79
CA PRO A 94 9.76 -7.46 -26.05
C PRO A 94 9.59 -6.54 -27.27
N TRP A 95 8.76 -5.52 -27.17
CA TRP A 95 8.49 -4.53 -28.25
C TRP A 95 9.08 -3.14 -27.95
N GLU A 96 9.81 -2.96 -26.84
CA GLU A 96 10.49 -1.69 -26.53
C GLU A 96 11.94 -1.74 -27.02
N GLU A 97 12.41 -0.67 -27.66
CA GLU A 97 13.81 -0.56 -28.10
C GLU A 97 14.77 -0.39 -26.92
N ASN A 98 14.32 0.29 -25.87
CA ASN A 98 15.13 0.63 -24.72
C ASN A 98 14.55 0.06 -23.44
N GLY A 99 15.43 -0.45 -22.58
CA GLY A 99 15.05 -0.83 -21.23
C GLY A 99 14.74 0.41 -20.38
N ARG A 100 13.77 0.28 -19.48
CA ARG A 100 13.39 1.28 -18.49
C ARG A 100 13.43 0.73 -17.08
N LEU A 101 13.48 1.62 -16.09
CA LEU A 101 13.40 1.22 -14.70
C LEU A 101 12.00 0.70 -14.38
N HIS A 102 11.91 -0.53 -13.90
CA HIS A 102 10.75 -1.09 -13.22
C HIS A 102 10.84 -0.68 -11.75
N GLN A 103 9.99 0.26 -11.33
CA GLN A 103 10.07 0.90 -10.01
C GLN A 103 9.50 0.05 -8.86
N GLY A 104 9.03 -1.15 -9.16
CA GLY A 104 8.45 -2.08 -8.20
C GLY A 104 8.67 -3.53 -8.59
N VAL A 105 7.79 -4.38 -8.11
CA VAL A 105 7.70 -5.79 -8.50
C VAL A 105 6.31 -6.08 -9.06
N ASP A 106 6.23 -6.98 -10.04
CA ASP A 106 4.95 -7.47 -10.53
C ASP A 106 4.70 -8.89 -9.99
N ILE A 107 3.52 -9.10 -9.44
CA ILE A 107 3.10 -10.36 -8.83
C ILE A 107 1.83 -10.84 -9.55
N ALA A 108 1.94 -11.92 -10.32
CA ALA A 108 0.80 -12.47 -11.06
C ALA A 108 -0.25 -13.06 -10.12
N ALA A 109 -1.50 -12.66 -10.36
CA ALA A 109 -2.64 -13.20 -9.63
C ALA A 109 -3.92 -13.03 -10.47
N PRO A 110 -4.97 -13.87 -10.23
CA PRO A 110 -6.25 -13.68 -10.88
C PRO A 110 -6.86 -12.32 -10.56
N SER A 111 -7.58 -11.77 -11.53
CA SER A 111 -8.39 -10.57 -11.27
C SER A 111 -9.39 -10.85 -10.15
N GLY A 112 -9.55 -9.90 -9.23
CA GLY A 112 -10.39 -10.05 -8.04
C GLY A 112 -9.68 -10.65 -6.82
N ALA A 113 -8.45 -11.15 -6.95
CA ALA A 113 -7.67 -11.61 -5.78
C ALA A 113 -7.47 -10.48 -4.78
N ALA A 114 -7.66 -10.76 -3.49
CA ALA A 114 -7.51 -9.77 -2.43
C ALA A 114 -6.04 -9.37 -2.24
N VAL A 115 -5.77 -8.07 -2.31
CA VAL A 115 -4.46 -7.47 -2.05
C VAL A 115 -4.43 -7.02 -0.60
N LYS A 116 -3.39 -7.42 0.13
CA LYS A 116 -3.18 -7.08 1.53
C LYS A 116 -2.26 -5.87 1.68
N VAL A 117 -2.54 -5.01 2.66
CA VAL A 117 -1.60 -3.95 3.01
C VAL A 117 -0.34 -4.57 3.62
N ALA A 118 0.82 -4.15 3.10
CA ALA A 118 2.10 -4.77 3.45
C ALA A 118 2.58 -4.40 4.86
N ALA A 119 2.22 -3.22 5.36
CA ALA A 119 2.57 -2.70 6.68
C ALA A 119 1.46 -1.79 7.20
N ASP A 120 1.43 -1.56 8.51
CA ASP A 120 0.51 -0.60 9.13
C ASP A 120 0.70 0.80 8.54
N GLY A 121 -0.39 1.50 8.27
CA GLY A 121 -0.29 2.84 7.70
C GLY A 121 -1.60 3.53 7.39
N VAL A 122 -1.49 4.75 6.89
CA VAL A 122 -2.63 5.58 6.50
C VAL A 122 -2.71 5.69 4.98
N VAL A 123 -3.88 5.49 4.42
CA VAL A 123 -4.10 5.67 2.98
C VAL A 123 -3.79 7.11 2.59
N LYS A 124 -2.72 7.31 1.84
CA LYS A 124 -2.26 8.61 1.35
C LYS A 124 -3.10 9.08 0.16
N ALA A 125 -3.40 8.16 -0.76
CA ALA A 125 -4.18 8.45 -1.96
C ALA A 125 -4.81 7.19 -2.54
N THR A 126 -5.93 7.39 -3.22
CA THR A 126 -6.53 6.44 -4.17
C THR A 126 -6.79 7.20 -5.47
N GLY A 127 -6.62 6.55 -6.62
CA GLY A 127 -6.80 7.26 -7.88
C GLY A 127 -6.77 6.38 -9.11
N LEU A 128 -6.79 7.07 -10.26
CA LEU A 128 -6.67 6.48 -11.59
C LEU A 128 -5.55 7.21 -12.34
N SER A 129 -4.64 6.45 -12.93
CA SER A 129 -3.51 6.97 -13.72
C SER A 129 -3.42 6.21 -15.06
N PRO A 130 -3.04 6.84 -16.16
CA PRO A 130 -2.81 6.15 -17.43
C PRO A 130 -1.78 5.01 -17.30
N THR A 131 -0.74 5.19 -16.49
CA THR A 131 0.32 4.21 -16.28
C THR A 131 -0.08 3.16 -15.26
N TYR A 132 -0.44 3.58 -14.04
CA TYR A 132 -0.73 2.69 -12.91
C TYR A 132 -2.15 2.10 -12.92
N GLY A 133 -3.03 2.60 -13.79
CA GLY A 133 -4.44 2.26 -13.71
C GLY A 133 -5.05 2.72 -12.38
N ARG A 134 -5.96 1.95 -11.82
CA ARG A 134 -6.44 2.18 -10.46
C ARG A 134 -5.36 1.82 -9.47
N TYR A 135 -5.11 2.72 -8.51
CA TYR A 135 -4.06 2.53 -7.53
C TYR A 135 -4.49 2.98 -6.13
N VAL A 136 -3.80 2.44 -5.13
CA VAL A 136 -3.85 2.89 -3.73
C VAL A 136 -2.42 3.13 -3.27
N GLN A 137 -2.19 4.24 -2.55
CA GLN A 137 -0.94 4.54 -1.85
C GLN A 137 -1.19 4.55 -0.35
N VAL A 138 -0.32 3.89 0.40
CA VAL A 138 -0.36 3.86 1.86
C VAL A 138 0.94 4.44 2.41
N MET A 139 0.83 5.36 3.35
CA MET A 139 1.97 5.96 4.04
C MET A 139 2.18 5.23 5.38
N HIS A 140 3.41 4.85 5.63
CA HIS A 140 3.82 4.07 6.81
C HIS A 140 4.69 4.88 7.75
N LYS A 141 4.98 4.32 8.91
CA LYS A 141 5.97 4.86 9.86
C LYS A 141 7.31 5.12 9.14
N GLY A 142 8.03 6.16 9.53
CA GLY A 142 9.31 6.52 8.90
C GLY A 142 9.21 7.14 7.52
N GLY A 143 8.01 7.55 7.06
CA GLY A 143 7.80 8.24 5.78
C GLY A 143 7.86 7.34 4.54
N LEU A 144 8.02 6.03 4.73
CA LEU A 144 7.92 5.09 3.62
C LEU A 144 6.49 5.04 3.08
N THR A 145 6.36 4.84 1.78
CA THR A 145 5.05 4.63 1.15
C THR A 145 5.05 3.34 0.34
N THR A 146 3.91 2.63 0.36
CA THR A 146 3.66 1.54 -0.57
C THR A 146 2.64 1.96 -1.60
N MET A 147 2.82 1.49 -2.85
CA MET A 147 1.87 1.67 -3.94
C MET A 147 1.40 0.31 -4.43
N TYR A 148 0.09 0.20 -4.59
CA TYR A 148 -0.61 -0.94 -5.16
C TYR A 148 -1.28 -0.48 -6.43
N ALA A 149 -0.92 -1.04 -7.58
CA ALA A 149 -1.38 -0.57 -8.89
C ALA A 149 -1.95 -1.70 -9.76
N HIS A 150 -2.49 -1.32 -10.91
CA HIS A 150 -3.24 -2.17 -11.86
C HIS A 150 -4.47 -2.83 -11.26
N LEU A 151 -5.08 -2.19 -10.26
CA LEU A 151 -6.17 -2.72 -9.45
C LEU A 151 -7.49 -2.79 -10.23
N ALA A 152 -8.36 -3.71 -9.81
CA ALA A 152 -9.78 -3.69 -10.17
C ALA A 152 -10.51 -2.57 -9.41
N GLY A 153 -10.09 -2.30 -8.17
CA GLY A 153 -10.57 -1.22 -7.32
C GLY A 153 -10.06 -1.34 -5.89
N PRO A 154 -10.18 -0.28 -5.09
CA PRO A 154 -9.93 -0.34 -3.66
C PRO A 154 -10.97 -1.21 -2.95
N ALA A 155 -10.64 -1.75 -1.78
CA ALA A 155 -11.60 -2.45 -0.94
C ALA A 155 -12.63 -1.47 -0.35
N LYS A 156 -13.78 -2.02 0.08
CA LYS A 156 -14.86 -1.21 0.67
C LYS A 156 -14.33 -0.40 1.86
N GLY A 157 -14.59 0.90 1.86
CA GLY A 157 -14.14 1.82 2.91
C GLY A 157 -12.71 2.33 2.77
N VAL A 158 -11.89 1.79 1.86
CA VAL A 158 -10.52 2.26 1.62
C VAL A 158 -10.54 3.57 0.84
N LYS A 159 -10.21 4.66 1.53
CA LYS A 159 -10.14 6.04 1.00
C LYS A 159 -9.05 6.81 1.73
N ARG A 160 -8.62 7.94 1.17
CA ARG A 160 -7.63 8.82 1.80
C ARG A 160 -7.95 9.10 3.26
N GLY A 161 -6.96 9.00 4.13
CA GLY A 161 -7.05 9.22 5.57
C GLY A 161 -7.42 8.00 6.41
N VAL A 162 -7.84 6.89 5.79
CA VAL A 162 -8.16 5.65 6.51
C VAL A 162 -6.89 4.97 6.95
N TYR A 163 -6.82 4.58 8.22
CA TYR A 163 -5.75 3.73 8.76
C TYR A 163 -6.04 2.27 8.42
N LEU A 164 -5.03 1.56 7.97
CA LEU A 164 -5.08 0.13 7.67
C LEU A 164 -4.01 -0.59 8.48
N ARG A 165 -4.40 -1.69 9.09
CA ARG A 165 -3.47 -2.61 9.75
C ARG A 165 -2.86 -3.56 8.73
N ARG A 166 -1.62 -3.91 8.92
CA ARG A 166 -0.90 -4.91 8.14
C ARG A 166 -1.75 -6.19 7.97
N GLY A 167 -1.83 -6.70 6.74
CA GLY A 167 -2.64 -7.87 6.41
C GLY A 167 -4.12 -7.58 6.11
N GLU A 168 -4.64 -6.38 6.36
CA GLU A 168 -6.00 -6.01 5.92
C GLU A 168 -6.08 -5.92 4.40
N THR A 169 -7.28 -6.13 3.84
CA THR A 169 -7.49 -6.02 2.40
C THR A 169 -7.53 -4.55 1.99
N VAL A 170 -6.56 -4.13 1.18
CA VAL A 170 -6.48 -2.75 0.68
C VAL A 170 -7.18 -2.58 -0.67
N ALA A 171 -7.18 -3.63 -1.50
CA ALA A 171 -7.69 -3.57 -2.87
C ALA A 171 -7.88 -4.98 -3.47
N TYR A 172 -8.26 -5.02 -4.73
CA TYR A 172 -8.37 -6.26 -5.52
C TYR A 172 -7.52 -6.16 -6.79
N VAL A 173 -6.84 -7.26 -7.13
CA VAL A 173 -6.06 -7.38 -8.37
C VAL A 173 -6.94 -7.13 -9.58
N GLY A 174 -6.42 -6.40 -10.55
CA GLY A 174 -7.08 -6.12 -11.82
C GLY A 174 -6.13 -6.20 -13.01
N ASN A 175 -6.50 -5.49 -14.07
CA ASN A 175 -5.71 -5.32 -15.30
C ASN A 175 -5.94 -3.91 -15.86
N SER A 176 -5.82 -2.89 -15.03
CA SER A 176 -6.09 -1.49 -15.40
C SER A 176 -4.80 -0.73 -15.70
N GLY A 177 -4.91 0.36 -16.48
CA GLY A 177 -3.76 1.14 -16.90
C GLY A 177 -2.86 0.42 -17.90
N ARG A 178 -1.56 0.68 -17.86
CA ARG A 178 -0.59 0.06 -18.76
C ARG A 178 -0.16 -1.32 -18.26
N SER A 179 -1.02 -2.30 -18.43
CA SER A 179 -0.84 -3.68 -17.98
C SER A 179 -1.09 -4.66 -19.13
N THR A 180 -0.31 -5.74 -19.17
CA THR A 180 -0.38 -6.79 -20.20
C THR A 180 -1.14 -8.04 -19.77
N GLY A 181 -1.60 -8.08 -18.52
CA GLY A 181 -2.33 -9.21 -17.93
C GLY A 181 -2.63 -8.95 -16.47
N SER A 182 -3.49 -9.76 -15.86
CA SER A 182 -3.86 -9.59 -14.44
C SER A 182 -2.67 -9.81 -13.53
N HIS A 183 -2.28 -8.79 -12.80
CA HIS A 183 -1.20 -8.80 -11.80
C HIS A 183 -1.34 -7.62 -10.85
N LEU A 184 -0.64 -7.69 -9.73
CA LEU A 184 -0.37 -6.56 -8.86
C LEU A 184 0.99 -5.97 -9.21
N HIS A 185 1.05 -4.69 -9.52
CA HIS A 185 2.29 -3.93 -9.47
C HIS A 185 2.42 -3.30 -8.09
N PHE A 186 3.52 -3.62 -7.40
CA PHE A 186 3.76 -3.21 -6.02
C PHE A 186 5.09 -2.47 -5.89
N GLU A 187 5.05 -1.27 -5.27
CA GLU A 187 6.23 -0.45 -5.02
C GLU A 187 6.39 -0.13 -3.53
N ILE A 188 7.64 0.03 -3.12
CA ILE A 188 8.01 0.70 -1.86
C ILE A 188 8.83 1.93 -2.23
N ARG A 189 8.52 3.07 -1.61
CA ARG A 189 9.17 4.35 -1.88
C ARG A 189 9.61 5.05 -0.60
N ASN A 190 10.71 5.79 -0.71
CA ASN A 190 11.12 6.80 0.27
C ASN A 190 11.09 8.16 -0.44
N GLY A 191 10.07 8.96 -0.16
CA GLY A 191 9.72 10.13 -0.96
C GLY A 191 9.45 9.74 -2.41
N GLU A 192 10.14 10.40 -3.35
CA GLU A 192 10.03 10.09 -4.79
C GLU A 192 10.90 8.89 -5.23
N LYS A 193 11.81 8.42 -4.37
CA LYS A 193 12.75 7.38 -4.70
C LYS A 193 12.13 5.99 -4.55
N ALA A 194 12.08 5.24 -5.65
CA ALA A 194 11.67 3.85 -5.62
C ALA A 194 12.74 2.96 -4.98
N LEU A 195 12.31 2.05 -4.14
CA LEU A 195 13.13 1.06 -3.44
C LEU A 195 12.77 -0.34 -3.93
N ASN A 196 13.75 -1.22 -4.05
CA ASN A 196 13.51 -2.61 -4.39
C ASN A 196 12.73 -3.33 -3.28
N PRO A 197 11.47 -3.73 -3.51
CA PRO A 197 10.63 -4.35 -2.49
C PRO A 197 11.19 -5.65 -1.91
N SER A 198 12.03 -6.37 -2.65
CA SER A 198 12.64 -7.64 -2.19
C SER A 198 13.54 -7.48 -0.96
N PHE A 199 13.96 -6.26 -0.63
CA PHE A 199 14.72 -5.98 0.59
C PHE A 199 13.85 -5.85 1.84
N PHE A 200 12.52 -5.71 1.66
CA PHE A 200 11.56 -5.45 2.74
C PHE A 200 10.57 -6.59 2.96
N LEU A 201 10.04 -7.16 1.87
CA LEU A 201 8.96 -8.15 1.94
C LEU A 201 9.37 -9.40 2.74
N GLY A 202 8.53 -9.75 3.73
CA GLY A 202 8.76 -10.87 4.66
C GLY A 202 9.83 -10.57 5.70
N ARG A 203 10.19 -9.29 5.92
CA ARG A 203 11.21 -8.87 6.87
C ARG A 203 10.67 -7.92 7.91
N SER A 204 11.35 -7.91 9.06
CA SER A 204 11.10 -7.03 10.19
C SER A 204 12.38 -6.29 10.54
N PHE A 205 12.23 -5.03 10.99
CA PHE A 205 13.33 -4.17 11.38
C PHE A 205 12.99 -3.53 12.74
N ALA A 206 13.95 -3.53 13.64
CA ALA A 206 13.73 -3.00 14.99
C ALA A 206 13.62 -1.47 14.96
N GLU A 207 14.50 -0.81 14.19
CA GLU A 207 14.57 0.63 14.12
C GLU A 207 14.61 1.16 12.67
N ALA A 208 14.50 2.49 12.54
CA ALA A 208 14.53 3.16 11.23
C ALA A 208 15.89 3.02 10.53
N ASP A 209 16.97 2.99 11.31
CA ASP A 209 18.34 2.91 10.79
C ASP A 209 18.66 1.50 10.26
N ASP A 210 17.93 0.49 10.68
CA ASP A 210 18.04 -0.88 10.17
C ASP A 210 17.45 -1.03 8.76
N LEU A 211 16.64 -0.07 8.32
CA LEU A 211 16.00 -0.13 7.01
C LEU A 211 17.06 -0.10 5.89
N PRO A 212 17.03 -1.04 4.94
CA PRO A 212 18.06 -1.18 3.91
C PRO A 212 17.92 -0.13 2.78
N LEU A 213 17.63 1.14 3.11
CA LEU A 213 17.30 2.20 2.14
C LEU A 213 18.35 2.39 1.07
N LYS A 214 19.64 2.43 1.47
CA LYS A 214 20.78 2.60 0.53
C LYS A 214 20.95 1.40 -0.39
N ALA A 215 20.80 0.18 0.12
CA ALA A 215 20.90 -1.04 -0.67
C ALA A 215 19.71 -1.20 -1.61
N ALA A 216 18.50 -0.99 -1.10
CA ALA A 216 17.24 -1.12 -1.85
C ALA A 216 17.09 -0.07 -2.96
N SER A 217 17.76 1.07 -2.85
CA SER A 217 17.73 2.13 -3.88
C SER A 217 18.71 1.91 -5.03
N ARG A 218 19.59 0.90 -4.95
CA ARG A 218 20.55 0.60 -6.01
C ARG A 218 19.85 -0.11 -7.16
N VAL A 219 20.04 0.40 -8.38
CA VAL A 219 19.57 -0.23 -9.60
C VAL A 219 20.71 -1.04 -10.19
N GLY A 220 20.50 -2.34 -10.34
CA GLY A 220 21.46 -3.21 -10.99
C GLY A 220 21.63 -2.87 -12.48
N LYS A 221 22.81 -3.12 -13.03
CA LYS A 221 23.09 -2.89 -14.46
C LYS A 221 22.47 -3.94 -15.38
N LYS A 222 21.97 -5.05 -14.83
CA LYS A 222 21.36 -6.15 -15.61
C LYS A 222 19.97 -5.74 -16.06
N VAL A 223 19.72 -5.83 -17.38
CA VAL A 223 18.40 -5.61 -17.96
C VAL A 223 17.68 -6.95 -18.05
N HIS A 224 16.45 -7.02 -17.50
CA HIS A 224 15.59 -8.18 -17.57
C HIS A 224 14.61 -8.04 -18.74
N LEU A 225 14.50 -9.06 -19.57
CA LEU A 225 13.44 -9.12 -20.58
C LEU A 225 12.14 -9.55 -19.88
N ALA A 226 11.09 -8.73 -20.01
CA ALA A 226 9.83 -9.02 -19.39
C ALA A 226 9.08 -10.13 -20.13
N THR A 227 8.53 -11.07 -19.37
CA THR A 227 7.57 -12.04 -19.89
C THR A 227 6.19 -11.38 -19.96
N VAL A 228 5.53 -11.45 -21.11
CA VAL A 228 4.23 -10.82 -21.34
C VAL A 228 3.20 -11.88 -21.72
N SER A 229 2.02 -11.79 -21.12
CA SER A 229 0.90 -12.70 -21.41
C SER A 229 0.06 -12.25 -22.60
N LYS A 230 0.08 -10.93 -22.91
CA LYS A 230 -0.71 -10.35 -24.00
C LYS A 230 0.13 -9.36 -24.78
N TRP A 231 0.10 -9.48 -26.12
CA TRP A 231 0.75 -8.57 -27.04
C TRP A 231 -0.17 -7.38 -27.33
N PRO A 232 0.36 -6.14 -27.43
CA PRO A 232 -0.41 -5.01 -27.88
C PRO A 232 -0.96 -5.21 -29.31
N LYS A 233 -2.09 -4.60 -29.61
CA LYS A 233 -2.62 -4.58 -30.98
C LYS A 233 -1.62 -3.88 -31.91
N GLY A 234 -1.36 -4.47 -33.08
CA GLY A 234 -0.44 -3.91 -34.08
C GLY A 234 1.03 -4.28 -33.89
N VAL A 235 1.40 -4.97 -32.80
CA VAL A 235 2.74 -5.53 -32.62
C VAL A 235 2.75 -6.98 -33.08
N THR A 236 3.52 -7.30 -34.11
CA THR A 236 3.63 -8.67 -34.62
C THR A 236 4.51 -9.50 -33.68
N LYS A 237 4.05 -10.68 -33.30
CA LYS A 237 4.85 -11.61 -32.50
C LYS A 237 5.99 -12.15 -33.39
N ALA A 238 7.23 -11.79 -33.07
CA ALA A 238 8.39 -12.36 -33.78
C ALA A 238 8.44 -13.88 -33.51
N GLY A 239 8.74 -14.65 -34.54
CA GLY A 239 9.02 -16.08 -34.43
C GLY A 239 10.20 -16.32 -33.46
N LYS A 240 10.33 -17.55 -32.97
CA LYS A 240 11.36 -17.92 -31.97
C LYS A 240 12.79 -17.57 -32.37
N ASP A 241 13.06 -17.32 -33.65
CA ASP A 241 14.40 -17.19 -34.23
C ASP A 241 14.80 -15.75 -34.60
N GLY A 242 14.02 -14.76 -34.21
CA GLY A 242 14.18 -13.41 -34.77
C GLY A 242 14.53 -12.28 -33.79
N ILE A 243 14.67 -12.51 -32.51
CA ILE A 243 14.99 -11.43 -31.56
C ILE A 243 16.48 -11.35 -31.35
N THR A 244 17.13 -10.32 -31.95
CA THR A 244 18.53 -10.02 -31.68
C THR A 244 18.66 -9.05 -30.52
N VAL A 245 19.29 -9.48 -29.45
CA VAL A 245 19.56 -8.66 -28.26
C VAL A 245 20.98 -8.13 -28.34
N THR A 246 21.14 -6.82 -28.56
CA THR A 246 22.44 -6.14 -28.57
C THR A 246 22.63 -5.26 -27.35
N ARG A 247 23.80 -5.31 -26.72
CA ARG A 247 24.20 -4.35 -25.69
C ARG A 247 24.70 -3.06 -26.34
N VAL A 248 24.10 -1.93 -25.95
CA VAL A 248 24.52 -0.61 -26.38
C VAL A 248 25.36 0.05 -25.28
N LYS A 249 26.27 0.96 -25.66
CA LYS A 249 27.14 1.72 -24.74
C LYS A 249 26.29 2.36 -23.62
N GLY A 250 26.67 2.13 -22.36
CA GLY A 250 25.90 2.60 -21.17
C GLY A 250 25.02 1.54 -20.51
N GLY A 251 25.17 0.26 -20.87
CA GLY A 251 24.45 -0.85 -20.22
C GLY A 251 22.99 -1.01 -20.68
N ARG A 252 22.57 -0.27 -21.70
CA ARG A 252 21.27 -0.46 -22.35
C ARG A 252 21.31 -1.71 -23.23
N VAL A 253 20.18 -2.37 -23.34
CA VAL A 253 19.99 -3.51 -24.23
C VAL A 253 18.97 -3.14 -25.29
N ARG A 254 19.36 -3.28 -26.55
CA ARG A 254 18.45 -3.11 -27.70
C ARG A 254 18.02 -4.50 -28.17
N ALA A 255 16.73 -4.77 -28.17
CA ALA A 255 16.16 -5.93 -28.83
C ALA A 255 15.69 -5.50 -30.23
N THR A 256 16.28 -6.09 -31.27
CA THR A 256 15.82 -5.92 -32.65
C THR A 256 14.92 -7.10 -32.99
N ILE A 257 13.66 -6.81 -33.29
CA ILE A 257 12.70 -7.82 -33.73
C ILE A 257 12.63 -7.69 -35.25
N PRO A 258 13.06 -8.69 -36.03
CA PRO A 258 12.88 -8.64 -37.47
C PRO A 258 11.39 -8.66 -37.81
N VAL A 259 10.92 -7.63 -38.46
CA VAL A 259 9.56 -7.56 -38.98
C VAL A 259 9.54 -8.23 -40.34
N VAL A 260 8.88 -9.35 -40.44
CA VAL A 260 8.59 -9.97 -41.74
C VAL A 260 7.48 -9.13 -42.40
N GLY A 261 7.87 -8.22 -43.31
CA GLY A 261 6.98 -7.54 -44.22
C GLY A 261 6.09 -6.44 -43.60
N GLY A 262 6.66 -5.34 -43.07
CA GLY A 262 5.90 -4.14 -42.71
C GLY A 262 6.67 -3.18 -41.81
N SER A 263 6.62 -1.89 -42.14
CA SER A 263 7.21 -0.81 -41.34
C SER A 263 6.54 -0.74 -39.96
N ILE A 264 7.32 -0.64 -38.89
CA ILE A 264 6.83 -0.43 -37.54
C ILE A 264 6.33 1.00 -37.42
N PRO A 265 5.07 1.27 -37.05
CA PRO A 265 4.69 2.62 -36.69
C PRO A 265 5.40 3.00 -35.38
N SER A 266 6.13 4.12 -35.43
CA SER A 266 6.72 4.77 -34.25
C SER A 266 5.59 5.15 -33.31
N VAL A 267 5.54 4.52 -32.13
CA VAL A 267 4.67 4.95 -31.05
C VAL A 267 5.44 5.98 -30.23
N ALA A 268 5.25 7.25 -30.62
CA ALA A 268 5.63 8.39 -29.79
C ALA A 268 4.67 8.50 -28.59
N GLY A 269 5.21 8.83 -27.42
CA GLY A 269 4.43 9.23 -26.27
C GLY A 269 5.02 8.84 -24.93
#